data_354f1fc16b2ee26931235e07a6af3fa0
#
_entry.id   354f1fc16b2ee26931235e07a6af3fa0
#
_cell.length_a   1.000
_cell.length_b   1.000
_cell.length_c   1.000
_cell.angle_alpha   90.00
_cell.angle_beta   90.00
_cell.angle_gamma   90.00
#
_symmetry.space_group_name_H-M   'P 1'
#
loop_
_entity.id
_entity.type
_entity.pdbx_description
1 polymer ?
#
loop_
_entity_poly.entity_id
_entity_poly.type
_entity_poly.pdbx_seq_one_letter_code
_entity_poly.pdbx_strand_id
1 'polypeptide(L)'
;MKMSLVLVGSILIVNGGNLPSSSADSQHVPHQVSSHTSGDKSQHKRMAIIIDDVGNNMKGTAEILATPVKLTVAVMPFLQTTKKDAIAAHEKGMDVIVHMPMEPKKGRPEWLGPGAITSNLTDEEVRDRVEKAIDDVPYAIGMNNHMGSKITSDKRIMSIVLDVCQERGLFFVDSRTNFRSVVGELAVTKGMPPVGNDIFLDDHNSKQRIRKQMDLAAQRALDKDVCVVIGHVGHTGMNTSAVVHESVSRLKGQIEFVGIGDLVRDVWHWKPELKLPTDNK
;
A
#
# COMPACT_ATOMS: atom_id res chain seq x y z
N MET A 1 -19.31 48.13 7.65
CA MET A 1 -20.20 48.25 8.84
C MET A 1 -19.66 47.30 9.89
N LYS A 2 -19.15 47.86 10.95
CA LYS A 2 -18.58 47.16 12.11
C LYS A 2 -19.74 46.68 13.00
N MET A 3 -19.67 45.52 13.54
CA MET A 3 -20.25 45.27 14.88
C MET A 3 -19.51 44.16 15.61
N SER A 4 -19.04 44.56 16.70
CA SER A 4 -18.32 44.01 17.83
C SER A 4 -19.18 43.08 18.67
N LEU A 5 -18.53 42.03 19.18
CA LEU A 5 -18.27 41.70 20.59
C LEU A 5 -19.46 41.63 21.58
N VAL A 6 -19.63 40.50 22.28
CA VAL A 6 -19.77 40.51 23.75
C VAL A 6 -19.31 39.16 24.32
N LEU A 7 -18.32 39.23 25.22
CA LEU A 7 -17.88 38.21 26.20
C LEU A 7 -18.85 38.27 27.43
N VAL A 8 -19.22 37.11 27.97
CA VAL A 8 -19.71 37.02 29.35
C VAL A 8 -19.03 35.82 30.03
N GLY A 9 -18.18 36.14 30.96
CA GLY A 9 -17.64 35.19 31.93
C GLY A 9 -18.59 34.99 33.12
N SER A 10 -18.56 33.80 33.68
CA SER A 10 -19.12 33.54 35.03
C SER A 10 -18.18 32.67 35.80
N ILE A 11 -17.64 33.27 36.86
CA ILE A 11 -16.87 32.68 37.94
C ILE A 11 -17.88 32.10 38.93
N LEU A 12 -17.66 30.86 39.35
CA LEU A 12 -18.29 30.29 40.55
C LEU A 12 -17.22 29.74 41.51
N ILE A 13 -17.10 30.42 42.62
CA ILE A 13 -16.34 30.05 43.82
C ILE A 13 -17.25 29.17 44.66
N VAL A 14 -16.81 28.04 45.14
CA VAL A 14 -17.42 27.31 46.26
C VAL A 14 -16.37 26.80 47.23
N ASN A 15 -16.66 27.13 48.47
CA ASN A 15 -15.94 27.00 49.69
C ASN A 15 -15.54 25.57 50.11
N GLY A 16 -14.54 25.58 50.98
CA GLY A 16 -13.98 24.45 51.68
C GLY A 16 -14.86 23.86 52.78
N GLY A 17 -14.54 22.65 53.14
CA GLY A 17 -15.08 21.92 54.30
C GLY A 17 -14.02 20.95 54.82
N ASN A 18 -13.69 21.13 56.14
CA ASN A 18 -12.66 20.43 56.90
C ASN A 18 -13.04 18.99 57.26
N LEU A 19 -11.99 18.18 57.34
CA LEU A 19 -11.58 16.95 58.03
C LEU A 19 -12.55 16.26 59.04
N PRO A 20 -12.39 14.94 59.30
CA PRO A 20 -11.37 14.55 60.28
C PRO A 20 -10.49 13.34 59.91
N SER A 21 -9.33 13.32 60.54
CA SER A 21 -8.30 12.28 60.57
C SER A 21 -8.75 11.01 61.29
N SER A 22 -8.41 9.85 60.73
CA SER A 22 -8.38 8.58 61.44
C SER A 22 -7.10 7.83 61.02
N SER A 23 -6.23 7.71 62.01
CA SER A 23 -5.00 6.89 61.97
C SER A 23 -5.37 5.41 62.06
N ALA A 24 -4.91 4.61 61.10
CA ALA A 24 -4.76 3.16 61.25
C ALA A 24 -3.44 2.71 60.61
N ASP A 25 -2.61 2.23 61.46
CA ASP A 25 -1.35 1.55 61.24
C ASP A 25 -1.56 0.35 60.32
N SER A 26 -0.80 0.21 59.24
CA SER A 26 -0.76 -0.99 58.43
C SER A 26 0.63 -1.17 57.81
N GLN A 27 1.20 -2.25 58.19
CA GLN A 27 2.48 -2.84 57.91
C GLN A 27 2.96 -2.71 56.44
N HIS A 28 4.18 -2.27 56.32
CA HIS A 28 4.95 -2.14 55.10
C HIS A 28 5.35 -3.53 54.58
N VAL A 29 4.71 -3.98 53.53
CA VAL A 29 5.17 -5.10 52.68
C VAL A 29 5.91 -4.49 51.48
N PRO A 30 7.17 -4.79 51.25
CA PRO A 30 7.86 -4.29 50.07
C PRO A 30 7.33 -5.00 48.83
N HIS A 31 6.48 -4.32 48.03
CA HIS A 31 6.20 -4.72 46.67
C HIS A 31 7.51 -4.60 45.85
N GLN A 32 8.06 -5.73 45.49
CA GLN A 32 9.03 -5.81 44.42
C GLN A 32 8.37 -5.24 43.15
N VAL A 33 8.79 -4.06 42.78
CA VAL A 33 8.54 -3.52 41.43
C VAL A 33 9.38 -4.35 40.49
N SER A 34 8.75 -5.37 39.88
CA SER A 34 9.34 -6.00 38.70
C SER A 34 9.44 -4.94 37.62
N SER A 35 10.66 -4.47 37.40
CA SER A 35 11.03 -3.71 36.23
C SER A 35 10.73 -4.56 35.01
N HIS A 36 9.52 -4.44 34.48
CA HIS A 36 9.30 -4.80 33.08
C HIS A 36 10.17 -3.84 32.26
N THR A 37 11.34 -4.31 31.90
CA THR A 37 12.09 -3.78 30.77
C THR A 37 11.17 -3.89 29.58
N SER A 38 10.42 -2.83 29.31
CA SER A 38 9.85 -2.57 28.01
C SER A 38 11.01 -2.53 27.03
N GLY A 39 11.28 -3.67 26.37
CA GLY A 39 12.19 -3.70 25.26
C GLY A 39 11.75 -2.60 24.31
N ASP A 40 12.63 -1.64 24.14
CA ASP A 40 12.53 -0.61 23.12
C ASP A 40 12.38 -1.31 21.77
N LYS A 41 11.14 -1.53 21.34
CA LYS A 41 10.84 -1.82 19.94
C LYS A 41 11.07 -0.51 19.24
N SER A 42 12.32 -0.24 18.85
CA SER A 42 12.61 0.81 17.89
C SER A 42 11.67 0.56 16.72
N GLN A 43 10.67 1.39 16.61
CA GLN A 43 9.63 1.25 15.59
C GLN A 43 10.35 1.53 14.26
N HIS A 44 10.70 0.43 13.55
CA HIS A 44 11.42 0.52 12.27
C HIS A 44 10.58 1.34 11.29
N LYS A 45 11.17 2.44 10.82
CA LYS A 45 10.56 3.28 9.79
C LYS A 45 10.64 2.54 8.46
N ARG A 46 9.52 2.16 7.89
CA ARG A 46 9.47 1.25 6.73
C ARG A 46 8.90 1.91 5.50
N MET A 47 9.47 1.56 4.35
CA MET A 47 9.00 2.02 3.04
C MET A 47 8.86 0.82 2.10
N ALA A 48 7.67 0.65 1.53
CA ALA A 48 7.47 -0.24 0.40
C ALA A 48 7.48 0.57 -0.90
N ILE A 49 8.39 0.21 -1.81
CA ILE A 49 8.45 0.77 -3.15
C ILE A 49 7.84 -0.25 -4.12
N ILE A 50 6.77 0.13 -4.80
CA ILE A 50 6.13 -0.66 -5.84
C ILE A 50 6.56 -0.08 -7.19
N ILE A 51 6.97 -0.95 -8.11
CA ILE A 51 7.37 -0.57 -9.47
C ILE A 51 6.37 -1.16 -10.44
N ASP A 52 5.59 -0.27 -11.05
CA ASP A 52 4.51 -0.59 -11.99
C ASP A 52 5.01 -0.75 -13.43
N ASP A 53 4.14 -1.24 -14.33
CA ASP A 53 4.31 -1.40 -15.78
C ASP A 53 5.35 -2.45 -16.22
N VAL A 54 5.74 -3.38 -15.36
CA VAL A 54 6.66 -4.47 -15.73
C VAL A 54 5.93 -5.51 -16.59
N GLY A 55 6.62 -6.23 -17.48
CA GLY A 55 6.08 -7.34 -18.29
C GLY A 55 6.21 -7.19 -19.79
N ASN A 56 6.86 -6.13 -20.31
CA ASN A 56 7.01 -5.88 -21.75
C ASN A 56 8.40 -5.33 -22.16
N ASN A 57 9.47 -5.89 -21.60
CA ASN A 57 10.84 -5.41 -21.83
C ASN A 57 11.02 -3.90 -21.59
N MET A 58 10.35 -3.37 -20.60
CA MET A 58 10.34 -1.94 -20.34
C MET A 58 11.71 -1.43 -19.87
N LYS A 59 12.08 -0.21 -20.33
CA LYS A 59 13.31 0.44 -19.88
C LYS A 59 13.31 0.64 -18.37
N GLY A 60 14.38 0.27 -17.71
CA GLY A 60 14.51 0.34 -16.26
C GLY A 60 14.16 -0.97 -15.53
N THR A 61 13.56 -1.96 -16.19
CA THR A 61 13.23 -3.25 -15.56
C THR A 61 14.49 -3.96 -15.03
N ALA A 62 15.54 -4.07 -15.85
CA ALA A 62 16.76 -4.73 -15.43
C ALA A 62 17.45 -4.03 -14.28
N GLU A 63 17.47 -2.70 -14.30
CA GLU A 63 18.03 -1.85 -13.24
C GLU A 63 17.23 -2.00 -11.93
N ILE A 64 15.91 -2.03 -12.00
CA ILE A 64 15.06 -2.27 -10.83
C ILE A 64 15.32 -3.65 -10.24
N LEU A 65 15.37 -4.68 -11.06
CA LEU A 65 15.66 -6.05 -10.63
C LEU A 65 17.09 -6.22 -10.05
N ALA A 66 17.99 -5.28 -10.29
CA ALA A 66 19.33 -5.25 -9.71
C ALA A 66 19.41 -4.44 -8.39
N THR A 67 18.30 -3.89 -7.90
CA THR A 67 18.29 -3.11 -6.64
C THR A 67 18.62 -4.00 -5.44
N PRO A 68 19.54 -3.58 -4.53
CA PRO A 68 20.04 -4.45 -3.45
C PRO A 68 19.13 -4.49 -2.21
N VAL A 69 17.85 -4.17 -2.36
CA VAL A 69 16.84 -4.25 -1.32
C VAL A 69 15.56 -4.89 -1.86
N LYS A 70 14.73 -5.37 -0.96
CA LYS A 70 13.43 -5.92 -1.34
C LYS A 70 12.51 -4.80 -1.83
N LEU A 71 12.04 -4.92 -3.06
CA LEU A 71 11.01 -4.09 -3.67
C LEU A 71 9.77 -4.94 -3.95
N THR A 72 8.71 -4.28 -4.44
CA THR A 72 7.55 -4.94 -5.01
C THR A 72 7.49 -4.62 -6.50
N VAL A 73 7.30 -5.63 -7.33
CA VAL A 73 7.20 -5.51 -8.77
C VAL A 73 5.77 -5.82 -9.20
N ALA A 74 5.10 -4.84 -9.79
CA ALA A 74 3.76 -4.97 -10.32
C ALA A 74 3.82 -5.28 -11.82
N VAL A 75 3.38 -6.48 -12.17
CA VAL A 75 3.56 -7.05 -13.50
C VAL A 75 2.24 -7.03 -14.26
N MET A 76 2.26 -6.39 -15.44
CA MET A 76 1.13 -6.38 -16.38
C MET A 76 0.90 -7.81 -16.92
N PRO A 77 -0.33 -8.33 -16.88
CA PRO A 77 -0.66 -9.63 -17.44
C PRO A 77 -0.69 -9.59 -18.98
N PHE A 78 -0.55 -10.77 -19.59
CA PHE A 78 -0.71 -11.03 -21.03
C PHE A 78 0.25 -10.27 -21.95
N LEU A 79 1.37 -9.79 -21.46
CA LEU A 79 2.40 -9.13 -22.21
C LEU A 79 3.57 -10.09 -22.52
N GLN A 80 4.47 -9.64 -23.40
CA GLN A 80 5.53 -10.48 -23.95
C GLN A 80 6.46 -11.08 -22.87
N THR A 81 6.75 -10.33 -21.82
CA THR A 81 7.68 -10.76 -20.76
C THR A 81 7.05 -10.92 -19.39
N THR A 82 5.71 -10.91 -19.32
CA THR A 82 4.96 -11.07 -18.05
C THR A 82 5.54 -12.17 -17.15
N LYS A 83 5.53 -13.41 -17.64
CA LYS A 83 6.00 -14.56 -16.84
C LYS A 83 7.49 -14.50 -16.53
N LYS A 84 8.30 -14.12 -17.52
CA LYS A 84 9.76 -14.00 -17.37
C LYS A 84 10.12 -12.98 -16.30
N ASP A 85 9.51 -11.81 -16.34
CA ASP A 85 9.84 -10.72 -15.43
C ASP A 85 9.31 -11.01 -14.00
N ALA A 86 8.13 -11.64 -13.88
CA ALA A 86 7.59 -12.09 -12.59
C ALA A 86 8.51 -13.15 -11.93
N ILE A 87 8.95 -14.14 -12.68
CA ILE A 87 9.89 -15.17 -12.19
C ILE A 87 11.20 -14.52 -11.76
N ALA A 88 11.77 -13.64 -12.59
CA ALA A 88 13.04 -12.97 -12.29
C ALA A 88 12.94 -12.09 -11.02
N ALA A 89 11.81 -11.42 -10.79
CA ALA A 89 11.57 -10.64 -9.58
C ALA A 89 11.49 -11.55 -8.35
N HIS A 90 10.73 -12.65 -8.44
CA HIS A 90 10.59 -13.63 -7.37
C HIS A 90 11.92 -14.27 -6.98
N GLU A 91 12.74 -14.69 -7.95
CA GLU A 91 14.08 -15.28 -7.73
C GLU A 91 15.04 -14.32 -7.02
N LYS A 92 14.80 -13.01 -7.11
CA LYS A 92 15.54 -11.96 -6.39
C LYS A 92 14.95 -11.63 -5.01
N GLY A 93 13.94 -12.36 -4.57
CA GLY A 93 13.28 -12.15 -3.27
C GLY A 93 12.36 -10.94 -3.23
N MET A 94 12.02 -10.35 -4.38
CA MET A 94 11.05 -9.27 -4.47
C MET A 94 9.62 -9.79 -4.37
N ASP A 95 8.70 -8.98 -3.87
CA ASP A 95 7.29 -9.29 -3.96
C ASP A 95 6.80 -9.08 -5.40
N VAL A 96 5.96 -9.98 -5.88
CA VAL A 96 5.29 -9.87 -7.18
C VAL A 96 3.81 -9.61 -6.95
N ILE A 97 3.24 -8.64 -7.67
CA ILE A 97 1.79 -8.40 -7.69
C ILE A 97 1.31 -8.23 -9.14
N VAL A 98 0.04 -8.52 -9.38
CA VAL A 98 -0.60 -8.28 -10.68
C VAL A 98 -0.86 -6.79 -10.86
N HIS A 99 -0.37 -6.20 -11.95
CA HIS A 99 -0.70 -4.84 -12.35
C HIS A 99 -1.88 -4.85 -13.31
N MET A 100 -3.10 -4.81 -12.76
CA MET A 100 -4.33 -5.06 -13.50
C MET A 100 -4.78 -3.87 -14.34
N PRO A 101 -4.85 -3.99 -15.68
CA PRO A 101 -5.35 -2.93 -16.53
C PRO A 101 -6.83 -2.61 -16.24
N MET A 102 -7.13 -1.32 -15.99
CA MET A 102 -8.47 -0.86 -15.65
C MET A 102 -8.81 0.45 -16.36
N GLU A 103 -10.04 0.58 -16.84
CA GLU A 103 -10.51 1.75 -17.60
C GLU A 103 -10.36 3.05 -16.79
N PRO A 104 -9.67 4.08 -17.34
CA PRO A 104 -9.60 5.40 -16.75
C PRO A 104 -10.79 6.28 -17.18
N LYS A 105 -11.03 7.37 -16.45
CA LYS A 105 -11.98 8.43 -16.88
C LYS A 105 -11.54 9.16 -18.14
N LYS A 106 -10.24 9.25 -18.34
CA LYS A 106 -9.60 9.86 -19.51
C LYS A 106 -8.35 9.07 -19.85
N GLY A 107 -8.11 8.82 -21.13
CA GLY A 107 -6.97 8.06 -21.63
C GLY A 107 -7.27 7.47 -22.99
N ARG A 108 -6.23 6.99 -23.67
CA ARG A 108 -6.40 6.26 -24.93
C ARG A 108 -6.59 4.78 -24.64
N PRO A 109 -7.50 4.08 -25.34
CA PRO A 109 -7.71 2.64 -25.15
C PRO A 109 -6.41 1.82 -25.33
N GLU A 110 -5.52 2.27 -26.22
CA GLU A 110 -4.24 1.60 -26.52
C GLU A 110 -3.27 1.56 -25.33
N TRP A 111 -3.50 2.43 -24.32
CA TRP A 111 -2.66 2.47 -23.12
C TRP A 111 -3.10 1.47 -22.04
N LEU A 112 -4.30 0.88 -22.20
CA LEU A 112 -4.84 -0.03 -21.19
C LEU A 112 -4.10 -1.37 -21.13
N GLY A 113 -3.65 -1.86 -22.26
CA GLY A 113 -3.12 -3.22 -22.33
C GLY A 113 -4.19 -4.31 -22.49
N PRO A 114 -3.80 -5.55 -22.71
CA PRO A 114 -4.71 -6.68 -22.93
C PRO A 114 -5.44 -7.06 -21.63
N GLY A 115 -6.66 -7.61 -21.79
CA GLY A 115 -7.45 -8.11 -20.66
C GLY A 115 -8.04 -7.03 -19.73
N ALA A 116 -8.03 -5.75 -20.14
CA ALA A 116 -8.44 -4.63 -19.29
C ALA A 116 -9.87 -4.75 -18.76
N ILE A 117 -10.06 -4.39 -17.49
CA ILE A 117 -11.39 -4.25 -16.87
C ILE A 117 -12.01 -2.94 -17.33
N THR A 118 -13.17 -3.02 -17.99
CA THR A 118 -13.93 -1.87 -18.49
C THR A 118 -15.34 -1.84 -17.90
N SER A 119 -15.95 -0.67 -17.86
CA SER A 119 -17.22 -0.44 -17.18
C SER A 119 -18.43 -1.11 -17.83
N ASN A 120 -18.31 -1.55 -19.09
CA ASN A 120 -19.36 -2.24 -19.83
C ASN A 120 -19.34 -3.76 -19.67
N LEU A 121 -18.41 -4.33 -18.93
CA LEU A 121 -18.32 -5.76 -18.68
C LEU A 121 -19.44 -6.24 -17.76
N THR A 122 -19.93 -7.47 -18.00
CA THR A 122 -20.77 -8.20 -17.07
C THR A 122 -19.98 -8.63 -15.83
N ASP A 123 -20.65 -9.06 -14.79
CA ASP A 123 -20.01 -9.52 -13.56
C ASP A 123 -19.14 -10.75 -13.80
N GLU A 124 -19.60 -11.68 -14.64
CA GLU A 124 -18.86 -12.87 -15.04
C GLU A 124 -17.62 -12.53 -15.86
N GLU A 125 -17.72 -11.57 -16.79
CA GLU A 125 -16.59 -11.13 -17.58
C GLU A 125 -15.52 -10.44 -16.72
N VAL A 126 -15.93 -9.64 -15.72
CA VAL A 126 -14.99 -9.02 -14.76
C VAL A 126 -14.25 -10.11 -14.00
N ARG A 127 -14.97 -11.08 -13.42
CA ARG A 127 -14.39 -12.19 -12.69
C ARG A 127 -13.42 -12.99 -13.55
N ASP A 128 -13.83 -13.42 -14.72
CA ASP A 128 -13.01 -14.19 -15.66
C ASP A 128 -11.69 -13.46 -16.03
N ARG A 129 -11.77 -12.15 -16.28
CA ARG A 129 -10.56 -11.35 -16.59
C ARG A 129 -9.60 -11.26 -15.42
N VAL A 130 -10.13 -11.07 -14.20
CA VAL A 130 -9.29 -11.00 -12.98
C VAL A 130 -8.62 -12.34 -12.71
N GLU A 131 -9.36 -13.45 -12.78
CA GLU A 131 -8.84 -14.80 -12.58
C GLU A 131 -7.75 -15.13 -13.59
N LYS A 132 -7.99 -14.88 -14.87
CA LYS A 132 -6.98 -15.09 -15.95
C LYS A 132 -5.73 -14.23 -15.76
N ALA A 133 -5.89 -12.99 -15.29
CA ALA A 133 -4.74 -12.12 -15.02
C ALA A 133 -3.89 -12.64 -13.86
N ILE A 134 -4.52 -13.16 -12.81
CA ILE A 134 -3.82 -13.80 -11.69
C ILE A 134 -3.08 -15.05 -12.17
N ASP A 135 -3.71 -15.89 -12.97
CA ASP A 135 -3.10 -17.13 -13.49
C ASP A 135 -1.91 -16.85 -14.44
N ASP A 136 -1.89 -15.71 -15.11
CA ASP A 136 -0.81 -15.34 -16.02
C ASP A 136 0.42 -14.73 -15.34
N VAL A 137 0.28 -14.23 -14.09
CA VAL A 137 1.37 -13.63 -13.32
C VAL A 137 1.82 -14.59 -12.21
N PRO A 138 2.83 -15.43 -12.42
CA PRO A 138 3.29 -16.38 -11.40
C PRO A 138 3.84 -15.65 -10.18
N TYR A 139 3.70 -16.31 -9.02
CA TYR A 139 4.12 -15.82 -7.69
C TYR A 139 3.44 -14.54 -7.21
N ALA A 140 2.35 -14.12 -7.84
CA ALA A 140 1.62 -12.95 -7.39
C ALA A 140 1.00 -13.16 -5.99
N ILE A 141 1.28 -12.24 -5.07
CA ILE A 141 0.73 -12.24 -3.70
C ILE A 141 -0.31 -11.14 -3.50
N GLY A 142 -0.52 -10.29 -4.50
CA GLY A 142 -1.46 -9.18 -4.48
C GLY A 142 -1.74 -8.64 -5.86
N MET A 143 -2.53 -7.60 -5.93
CA MET A 143 -2.89 -6.90 -7.16
C MET A 143 -2.92 -5.39 -6.91
N ASN A 144 -2.60 -4.57 -7.93
CA ASN A 144 -2.93 -3.15 -7.97
C ASN A 144 -3.53 -2.77 -9.33
N ASN A 145 -3.97 -1.53 -9.47
CA ASN A 145 -4.59 -1.07 -10.71
C ASN A 145 -3.60 -0.29 -11.59
N HIS A 146 -3.45 -0.71 -12.86
CA HIS A 146 -2.92 0.13 -13.94
C HIS A 146 -4.00 1.09 -14.41
N MET A 147 -3.70 2.40 -14.38
CA MET A 147 -4.71 3.45 -14.63
C MET A 147 -5.93 3.32 -13.70
N GLY A 148 -7.11 3.03 -14.21
CA GLY A 148 -8.30 2.63 -13.46
C GLY A 148 -9.07 3.76 -12.77
N SER A 149 -8.83 5.03 -13.09
CA SER A 149 -9.51 6.14 -12.41
C SER A 149 -11.06 6.15 -12.58
N LYS A 150 -11.62 5.39 -13.53
CA LYS A 150 -13.06 5.15 -13.65
C LYS A 150 -13.49 3.93 -12.83
N ILE A 151 -12.79 2.82 -13.00
CA ILE A 151 -13.13 1.54 -12.37
C ILE A 151 -12.98 1.58 -10.84
N THR A 152 -11.92 2.20 -10.31
CA THR A 152 -11.73 2.30 -8.85
C THR A 152 -12.81 3.12 -8.14
N SER A 153 -13.68 3.83 -8.87
CA SER A 153 -14.87 4.49 -8.33
C SER A 153 -16.18 3.70 -8.57
N ASP A 154 -16.13 2.54 -9.23
CA ASP A 154 -17.28 1.69 -9.48
C ASP A 154 -17.39 0.59 -8.41
N LYS A 155 -18.39 0.74 -7.51
CA LYS A 155 -18.59 -0.20 -6.39
C LYS A 155 -18.90 -1.63 -6.86
N ARG A 156 -19.66 -1.79 -7.95
CA ARG A 156 -20.03 -3.10 -8.52
C ARG A 156 -18.77 -3.85 -8.96
N ILE A 157 -17.99 -3.22 -9.82
CA ILE A 157 -16.81 -3.85 -10.42
C ILE A 157 -15.75 -4.09 -9.36
N MET A 158 -15.44 -3.07 -8.53
CA MET A 158 -14.41 -3.24 -7.50
C MET A 158 -14.79 -4.25 -6.43
N SER A 159 -16.09 -4.44 -6.14
CA SER A 159 -16.51 -5.52 -5.24
C SER A 159 -16.12 -6.89 -5.80
N ILE A 160 -16.35 -7.13 -7.10
CA ILE A 160 -16.01 -8.40 -7.77
C ILE A 160 -14.49 -8.60 -7.81
N VAL A 161 -13.73 -7.55 -8.17
CA VAL A 161 -12.26 -7.62 -8.19
C VAL A 161 -11.72 -8.02 -6.82
N LEU A 162 -12.21 -7.38 -5.74
CA LEU A 162 -11.76 -7.68 -4.38
C LEU A 162 -12.20 -9.07 -3.92
N ASP A 163 -13.40 -9.54 -4.32
CA ASP A 163 -13.85 -10.90 -4.02
C ASP A 163 -12.92 -11.95 -4.65
N VAL A 164 -12.59 -11.79 -5.93
CA VAL A 164 -11.65 -12.70 -6.61
C VAL A 164 -10.26 -12.64 -5.96
N CYS A 165 -9.75 -11.45 -5.66
CA CYS A 165 -8.48 -11.32 -4.94
C CYS A 165 -8.51 -12.09 -3.62
N GLN A 166 -9.54 -11.90 -2.80
CA GLN A 166 -9.68 -12.58 -1.50
C GLN A 166 -9.79 -14.10 -1.65
N GLU A 167 -10.60 -14.59 -2.58
CA GLU A 167 -10.77 -16.02 -2.87
C GLU A 167 -9.46 -16.68 -3.32
N ARG A 168 -8.62 -15.94 -4.03
CA ARG A 168 -7.30 -16.38 -4.50
C ARG A 168 -6.18 -16.12 -3.48
N GLY A 169 -6.50 -15.59 -2.30
CA GLY A 169 -5.54 -15.28 -1.25
C GLY A 169 -4.64 -14.08 -1.52
N LEU A 170 -5.08 -13.16 -2.38
CA LEU A 170 -4.37 -11.93 -2.74
C LEU A 170 -4.95 -10.71 -2.01
N PHE A 171 -4.09 -9.76 -1.63
CA PHE A 171 -4.54 -8.44 -1.22
C PHE A 171 -4.62 -7.48 -2.42
N PHE A 172 -5.27 -6.34 -2.24
CA PHE A 172 -5.33 -5.30 -3.27
C PHE A 172 -4.69 -4.00 -2.76
N VAL A 173 -3.86 -3.38 -3.61
CA VAL A 173 -3.27 -2.06 -3.36
C VAL A 173 -3.95 -1.04 -4.27
N ASP A 174 -4.65 -0.06 -3.70
CA ASP A 174 -5.20 1.04 -4.49
C ASP A 174 -4.06 1.97 -4.94
N SER A 175 -3.81 2.04 -6.25
CA SER A 175 -2.82 2.99 -6.79
C SER A 175 -3.24 4.45 -6.62
N ARG A 176 -4.47 4.72 -6.17
CA ARG A 176 -5.03 6.05 -5.90
C ARG A 176 -4.95 7.01 -7.10
N THR A 177 -5.21 6.51 -8.29
CA THR A 177 -5.33 7.31 -9.52
C THR A 177 -6.57 8.20 -9.54
N ASN A 178 -7.44 8.09 -8.53
CA ASN A 178 -8.69 8.81 -8.38
C ASN A 178 -9.01 9.04 -6.90
N PHE A 179 -9.24 10.30 -6.51
CA PHE A 179 -9.63 10.67 -5.14
C PHE A 179 -11.03 10.18 -4.71
N ARG A 180 -11.85 9.67 -5.67
CA ARG A 180 -13.16 9.06 -5.42
C ARG A 180 -13.10 7.53 -5.44
N SER A 181 -11.93 6.95 -5.26
CA SER A 181 -11.79 5.50 -5.17
C SER A 181 -12.61 4.96 -4.00
N VAL A 182 -13.29 3.85 -4.24
CA VAL A 182 -14.07 3.11 -3.22
C VAL A 182 -13.33 1.89 -2.70
N VAL A 183 -12.12 1.65 -3.18
CA VAL A 183 -11.32 0.44 -2.88
C VAL A 183 -11.09 0.29 -1.38
N GLY A 184 -10.64 1.35 -0.70
CA GLY A 184 -10.33 1.28 0.73
C GLY A 184 -11.56 0.97 1.59
N GLU A 185 -12.72 1.59 1.28
CA GLU A 185 -14.00 1.31 1.97
C GLU A 185 -14.43 -0.15 1.77
N LEU A 186 -14.41 -0.62 0.51
CA LEU A 186 -14.80 -1.98 0.18
C LEU A 186 -13.84 -3.01 0.78
N ALA A 187 -12.53 -2.76 0.76
CA ALA A 187 -11.54 -3.64 1.37
C ALA A 187 -11.84 -3.86 2.87
N VAL A 188 -12.05 -2.77 3.63
CA VAL A 188 -12.42 -2.87 5.05
C VAL A 188 -13.69 -3.69 5.25
N THR A 189 -14.73 -3.43 4.43
CA THR A 189 -16.01 -4.16 4.53
C THR A 189 -15.84 -5.67 4.29
N LYS A 190 -14.87 -6.05 3.47
CA LYS A 190 -14.56 -7.46 3.14
C LYS A 190 -13.50 -8.09 4.07
N GLY A 191 -13.05 -7.39 5.10
CA GLY A 191 -11.98 -7.87 5.99
C GLY A 191 -10.59 -7.91 5.32
N MET A 192 -10.42 -7.16 4.22
CA MET A 192 -9.15 -6.99 3.55
C MET A 192 -8.42 -5.72 4.03
N PRO A 193 -7.08 -5.66 3.93
CA PRO A 193 -6.33 -4.49 4.33
C PRO A 193 -6.57 -3.32 3.36
N PRO A 194 -6.87 -2.09 3.84
CA PRO A 194 -7.09 -0.92 2.98
C PRO A 194 -5.77 -0.29 2.52
N VAL A 195 -4.95 -1.08 1.83
CA VAL A 195 -3.64 -0.66 1.35
C VAL A 195 -3.77 0.29 0.17
N GLY A 196 -2.96 1.34 0.13
CA GLY A 196 -2.95 2.25 -1.02
C GLY A 196 -1.66 3.04 -1.11
N ASN A 197 -1.40 3.56 -2.31
CA ASN A 197 -0.28 4.42 -2.62
C ASN A 197 -0.34 5.73 -1.81
N ASP A 198 0.77 6.14 -1.24
CA ASP A 198 0.89 7.43 -0.57
C ASP A 198 1.47 8.50 -1.48
N ILE A 199 2.45 8.14 -2.31
CA ILE A 199 3.18 9.07 -3.18
C ILE A 199 3.55 8.39 -4.49
N PHE A 200 3.23 9.03 -5.62
CA PHE A 200 3.84 8.70 -6.90
C PHE A 200 5.23 9.35 -6.97
N LEU A 201 6.24 8.55 -7.36
CA LEU A 201 7.62 9.02 -7.45
C LEU A 201 7.88 9.83 -8.73
N ASP A 202 7.24 9.47 -9.83
CA ASP A 202 7.67 9.82 -11.18
C ASP A 202 6.54 10.37 -12.10
N ASP A 203 5.60 11.12 -11.53
CA ASP A 203 4.61 11.89 -12.31
C ASP A 203 5.25 12.76 -13.39
N HIS A 204 6.50 13.14 -13.17
CA HIS A 204 7.32 13.87 -14.11
C HIS A 204 8.63 13.14 -14.35
N ASN A 205 8.98 12.90 -15.61
CA ASN A 205 10.22 12.25 -16.02
C ASN A 205 11.46 13.14 -15.80
N SER A 206 11.78 13.42 -14.54
CA SER A 206 12.92 14.23 -14.12
C SER A 206 13.55 13.67 -12.85
N LYS A 207 14.83 13.31 -12.87
CA LYS A 207 15.56 12.83 -11.69
C LYS A 207 15.40 13.77 -10.49
N GLN A 208 15.46 15.08 -10.71
CA GLN A 208 15.32 16.06 -9.63
C GLN A 208 13.94 15.99 -8.98
N ARG A 209 12.86 15.84 -9.79
CA ARG A 209 11.49 15.72 -9.26
C ARG A 209 11.29 14.38 -8.56
N ILE A 210 11.80 13.29 -9.13
CA ILE A 210 11.73 11.96 -8.52
C ILE A 210 12.47 11.94 -7.16
N ARG A 211 13.66 12.56 -7.07
CA ARG A 211 14.37 12.72 -5.78
C ARG A 211 13.51 13.47 -4.77
N LYS A 212 12.89 14.58 -5.17
CA LYS A 212 12.00 15.33 -4.28
C LYS A 212 10.83 14.49 -3.77
N GLN A 213 10.20 13.69 -4.63
CA GLN A 213 9.14 12.78 -4.20
C GLN A 213 9.66 11.68 -3.26
N MET A 214 10.85 11.15 -3.52
CA MET A 214 11.49 10.19 -2.63
C MET A 214 11.83 10.80 -1.25
N ASP A 215 12.28 12.07 -1.22
CA ASP A 215 12.53 12.78 0.05
C ASP A 215 11.24 13.01 0.84
N LEU A 216 10.14 13.35 0.17
CA LEU A 216 8.81 13.44 0.79
C LEU A 216 8.34 12.09 1.31
N ALA A 217 8.58 11.01 0.57
CA ALA A 217 8.26 9.66 1.00
C ALA A 217 9.08 9.25 2.24
N ALA A 218 10.37 9.57 2.24
CA ALA A 218 11.25 9.33 3.39
C ALA A 218 10.75 10.08 4.64
N GLN A 219 10.43 11.37 4.50
CA GLN A 219 9.88 12.16 5.60
C GLN A 219 8.56 11.56 6.10
N ARG A 220 7.67 11.15 5.19
CA ARG A 220 6.41 10.51 5.56
C ARG A 220 6.63 9.19 6.33
N ALA A 221 7.58 8.36 5.90
CA ALA A 221 7.92 7.13 6.60
C ALA A 221 8.46 7.43 8.01
N LEU A 222 9.28 8.49 8.17
CA LEU A 222 9.78 8.91 9.47
C LEU A 222 8.65 9.41 10.40
N ASP A 223 7.67 10.12 9.86
CA ASP A 223 6.56 10.70 10.62
C ASP A 223 5.45 9.71 10.96
N LYS A 224 5.21 8.73 10.07
CA LYS A 224 4.04 7.82 10.12
C LYS A 224 4.40 6.35 10.30
N ASP A 225 5.69 6.03 10.47
CA ASP A 225 6.25 4.68 10.58
C ASP A 225 6.22 3.87 9.29
N VAL A 226 5.32 4.18 8.37
CA VAL A 226 5.13 3.47 7.10
C VAL A 226 4.85 4.45 5.95
N CYS A 227 5.42 4.15 4.78
CA CYS A 227 5.07 4.81 3.53
C CYS A 227 5.04 3.80 2.38
N VAL A 228 4.00 3.85 1.54
CA VAL A 228 3.89 3.08 0.30
C VAL A 228 4.04 4.03 -0.87
N VAL A 229 4.97 3.75 -1.76
CA VAL A 229 5.21 4.60 -2.93
C VAL A 229 5.15 3.79 -4.22
N ILE A 230 4.74 4.44 -5.31
CA ILE A 230 4.70 3.84 -6.66
C ILE A 230 5.62 4.63 -7.58
N GLY A 231 6.46 3.92 -8.32
CA GLY A 231 7.20 4.39 -9.49
C GLY A 231 6.98 3.44 -10.65
N HIS A 232 7.45 3.81 -11.85
CA HIS A 232 7.18 3.05 -13.07
C HIS A 232 8.48 2.70 -13.81
N VAL A 233 8.45 1.61 -14.54
CA VAL A 233 9.39 1.34 -15.65
C VAL A 233 8.87 1.97 -16.93
N GLY A 234 9.58 1.82 -18.05
CA GLY A 234 9.18 2.37 -19.35
C GLY A 234 9.65 3.80 -19.57
N HIS A 235 8.72 4.75 -19.76
CA HIS A 235 9.06 6.14 -20.09
C HIS A 235 9.93 6.83 -19.04
N THR A 236 9.62 6.63 -17.79
CA THR A 236 10.35 7.19 -16.64
C THR A 236 11.44 6.25 -16.13
N GLY A 237 11.39 4.99 -16.48
CA GLY A 237 12.08 3.87 -15.84
C GLY A 237 13.58 4.04 -15.57
N MET A 238 14.33 4.63 -16.52
CA MET A 238 15.77 4.87 -16.32
C MET A 238 16.04 5.93 -15.24
N ASN A 239 15.18 6.96 -15.13
CA ASN A 239 15.30 7.99 -14.12
C ASN A 239 14.80 7.47 -12.77
N THR A 240 13.70 6.72 -12.78
CA THR A 240 13.11 6.11 -11.58
C THR A 240 14.09 5.12 -10.95
N SER A 241 14.62 4.17 -11.73
CA SER A 241 15.59 3.19 -11.22
C SER A 241 16.85 3.84 -10.67
N ALA A 242 17.41 4.83 -11.37
CA ALA A 242 18.60 5.54 -10.90
C ALA A 242 18.36 6.24 -9.55
N VAL A 243 17.20 6.92 -9.38
CA VAL A 243 16.87 7.60 -8.11
C VAL A 243 16.54 6.59 -7.01
N VAL A 244 15.88 5.49 -7.30
CA VAL A 244 15.63 4.41 -6.33
C VAL A 244 16.95 3.87 -5.79
N HIS A 245 17.90 3.49 -6.66
CA HIS A 245 19.23 3.00 -6.27
C HIS A 245 20.00 4.00 -5.39
N GLU A 246 20.02 5.27 -5.80
CA GLU A 246 20.66 6.35 -5.04
C GLU A 246 20.04 6.51 -3.65
N SER A 247 18.71 6.52 -3.61
CA SER A 247 17.95 6.76 -2.37
C SER A 247 18.04 5.60 -1.40
N VAL A 248 18.02 4.34 -1.88
CA VAL A 248 18.22 3.16 -1.05
C VAL A 248 19.55 3.24 -0.31
N SER A 249 20.64 3.60 -1.01
CA SER A 249 21.96 3.75 -0.42
C SER A 249 22.01 4.90 0.60
N ARG A 250 21.38 6.04 0.28
CA ARG A 250 21.38 7.26 1.12
C ARG A 250 20.53 7.10 2.39
N LEU A 251 19.41 6.39 2.30
CA LEU A 251 18.46 6.24 3.41
C LEU A 251 18.72 4.99 4.26
N LYS A 252 19.75 4.21 3.92
CA LYS A 252 20.16 3.03 4.67
C LYS A 252 20.42 3.38 6.14
N GLY A 253 19.81 2.62 7.05
CA GLY A 253 19.91 2.86 8.50
C GLY A 253 18.90 3.87 9.07
N GLN A 254 18.18 4.62 8.23
CA GLN A 254 17.07 5.47 8.64
C GLN A 254 15.72 4.84 8.29
N ILE A 255 15.65 4.17 7.14
CA ILE A 255 14.45 3.54 6.60
C ILE A 255 14.78 2.10 6.23
N GLU A 256 13.93 1.19 6.64
CA GLU A 256 13.90 -0.20 6.21
C GLU A 256 13.06 -0.30 4.94
N PHE A 257 13.68 -0.73 3.83
CA PHE A 257 12.97 -1.03 2.59
C PHE A 257 12.43 -2.45 2.64
N VAL A 258 11.13 -2.59 2.43
CA VAL A 258 10.41 -3.86 2.55
C VAL A 258 9.51 -4.09 1.35
N GLY A 259 9.10 -5.33 1.12
CA GLY A 259 8.03 -5.61 0.16
C GLY A 259 6.66 -5.20 0.71
N ILE A 260 5.69 -4.98 -0.19
CA ILE A 260 4.34 -4.61 0.23
C ILE A 260 3.67 -5.74 1.04
N GLY A 261 4.00 -7.01 0.74
CA GLY A 261 3.53 -8.17 1.50
C GLY A 261 4.00 -8.18 2.96
N ASP A 262 5.21 -7.65 3.23
CA ASP A 262 5.70 -7.50 4.60
C ASP A 262 4.86 -6.48 5.37
N LEU A 263 4.51 -5.34 4.75
CA LEU A 263 3.64 -4.35 5.39
C LEU A 263 2.23 -4.90 5.61
N VAL A 264 1.67 -5.61 4.62
CA VAL A 264 0.34 -6.24 4.72
C VAL A 264 0.27 -7.20 5.91
N ARG A 265 1.30 -8.02 6.08
CA ARG A 265 1.39 -8.96 7.21
C ARG A 265 1.60 -8.26 8.56
N ASP A 266 2.52 -7.30 8.63
CA ASP A 266 3.05 -6.80 9.89
C ASP A 266 2.30 -5.55 10.40
N VAL A 267 1.73 -4.73 9.49
CA VAL A 267 1.01 -3.48 9.83
C VAL A 267 -0.49 -3.71 9.87
N TRP A 268 -1.03 -4.37 8.84
CA TRP A 268 -2.47 -4.65 8.76
C TRP A 268 -2.85 -6.01 9.33
N HIS A 269 -1.87 -6.84 9.76
CA HIS A 269 -2.07 -8.16 10.36
C HIS A 269 -2.94 -9.08 9.49
N TRP A 270 -2.95 -8.84 8.18
CA TRP A 270 -3.75 -9.60 7.26
C TRP A 270 -2.98 -10.84 6.76
N LYS A 271 -3.70 -11.96 6.75
CA LYS A 271 -3.24 -13.23 6.18
C LYS A 271 -4.34 -13.75 5.26
N PRO A 272 -4.00 -14.30 4.09
CA PRO A 272 -4.99 -14.90 3.22
C PRO A 272 -5.70 -16.06 3.94
N GLU A 273 -7.02 -16.03 3.97
CA GLU A 273 -7.81 -17.20 4.31
C GLU A 273 -7.93 -18.04 3.04
N LEU A 274 -7.07 -19.06 2.91
CA LEU A 274 -7.21 -20.06 1.86
C LEU A 274 -8.52 -20.81 2.12
N LYS A 275 -9.57 -20.49 1.38
CA LYS A 275 -10.76 -21.35 1.30
C LYS A 275 -10.31 -22.63 0.61
N LEU A 276 -10.18 -23.73 1.37
CA LEU A 276 -10.03 -25.04 0.79
C LEU A 276 -11.21 -25.28 -0.16
N PRO A 277 -10.98 -25.88 -1.34
CA PRO A 277 -12.09 -26.31 -2.19
C PRO A 277 -13.07 -27.11 -1.32
N THR A 278 -14.31 -26.65 -1.22
CA THR A 278 -15.36 -27.48 -0.66
C THR A 278 -15.51 -28.67 -1.61
N ASP A 279 -15.13 -29.86 -1.16
CA ASP A 279 -15.44 -31.10 -1.87
C ASP A 279 -16.94 -31.11 -2.17
N ASN A 280 -17.31 -30.77 -3.38
CA ASN A 280 -18.65 -30.99 -3.88
C ASN A 280 -18.85 -32.52 -3.95
N LYS A 281 -19.45 -33.05 -2.89
CA LYS A 281 -20.04 -34.42 -2.89
C LYS A 281 -21.34 -34.43 -3.69
#